data_b46c82d0bf5433c38382b49c9d9d630f
#
_entry.id   b46c82d0bf5433c38382b49c9d9d630f
#
_cell.length_a   1.000
_cell.length_b   1.000
_cell.length_c   1.000
_cell.angle_alpha   90.00
_cell.angle_beta   90.00
_cell.angle_gamma   90.00
#
_symmetry.space_group_name_H-M   'P 1'
#
loop_
_entity.id
_entity.type
_entity.pdbx_description
1 polymer ?
#
loop_
_entity_poly.entity_id
_entity_poly.type
_entity_poly.pdbx_seq_one_letter_code
_entity_poly.pdbx_strand_id
1 'polypeptide(L)'
;PINMWLRKHKVTVNLGAKAKGAITKGKVTTVEYTDSNGKDHKLKADKVLVTVGRKPNTQGWGLSKMAVDMDGPFVKVDKQCRTSMKNVWAIGDIVGEPMLAHKASAQGEMVSEIIAGHRLAFEPVSIAAVCFTDPEIVGVGLTPDEAKDEGIDVVVGKFPFAASGRALAMDAGSDGGFVRITARSDNHVIVGIHAVGSHVSELSGEFALAIEMGSRLEDIAGTIHVHPTL
;
A
#
# COMPACT_ATOMS: atom_id res chain seq x y z
N PRO A 1 -11.52 5.69 10.94
CA PRO A 1 -12.43 6.18 9.87
C PRO A 1 -13.11 5.03 9.13
N ILE A 2 -12.40 4.09 8.48
CA ILE A 2 -12.97 3.02 7.65
C ILE A 2 -14.02 2.19 8.42
N ASN A 3 -13.73 1.74 9.64
CA ASN A 3 -14.70 0.96 10.42
C ASN A 3 -15.97 1.76 10.75
N MET A 4 -15.86 3.08 10.93
CA MET A 4 -17.02 3.96 11.13
C MET A 4 -17.84 4.03 9.85
N TRP A 5 -17.19 4.25 8.70
CA TRP A 5 -17.81 4.29 7.39
C TRP A 5 -18.56 2.98 7.09
N LEU A 6 -17.89 1.83 7.26
CA LEU A 6 -18.48 0.51 7.05
C LEU A 6 -19.72 0.27 7.92
N ARG A 7 -19.65 0.65 9.21
CA ARG A 7 -20.81 0.56 10.12
C ARG A 7 -21.97 1.46 9.69
N LYS A 8 -21.68 2.71 9.31
CA LYS A 8 -22.68 3.67 8.79
C LYS A 8 -23.41 3.09 7.56
N HIS A 9 -22.69 2.37 6.70
CA HIS A 9 -23.23 1.72 5.52
C HIS A 9 -23.73 0.28 5.76
N LYS A 10 -23.88 -0.12 7.03
CA LYS A 10 -24.39 -1.44 7.43
C LYS A 10 -23.57 -2.62 6.89
N VAL A 11 -22.27 -2.43 6.66
CA VAL A 11 -21.34 -3.49 6.29
C VAL A 11 -20.87 -4.20 7.54
N THR A 12 -21.09 -5.52 7.61
CA THR A 12 -20.60 -6.33 8.70
C THR A 12 -19.15 -6.77 8.41
N VAL A 13 -18.25 -6.50 9.35
CA VAL A 13 -16.83 -6.88 9.25
C VAL A 13 -16.51 -7.94 10.29
N ASN A 14 -16.02 -9.08 9.85
CA ASN A 14 -15.57 -10.19 10.71
C ASN A 14 -14.06 -10.33 10.59
N LEU A 15 -13.31 -9.61 11.44
CA LEU A 15 -11.85 -9.67 11.46
C LEU A 15 -11.38 -11.03 11.97
N GLY A 16 -10.26 -11.53 11.42
CA GLY A 16 -9.67 -12.81 11.78
C GLY A 16 -10.48 -14.02 11.33
N ALA A 17 -11.57 -13.81 10.56
CA ALA A 17 -12.35 -14.91 10.02
C ALA A 17 -11.60 -15.66 8.91
N LYS A 18 -11.74 -16.98 8.88
CA LYS A 18 -11.13 -17.87 7.88
C LYS A 18 -12.22 -18.54 7.06
N ALA A 19 -12.32 -18.21 5.77
CA ALA A 19 -13.23 -18.88 4.86
C ALA A 19 -12.79 -20.34 4.65
N LYS A 20 -13.75 -21.27 4.73
CA LYS A 20 -13.54 -22.72 4.51
C LYS A 20 -13.96 -23.15 3.12
N GLY A 21 -15.01 -22.54 2.59
CA GLY A 21 -15.55 -22.88 1.29
C GLY A 21 -16.86 -22.16 1.00
N ALA A 22 -17.36 -22.37 -0.21
CA ALA A 22 -18.64 -21.82 -0.63
C ALA A 22 -19.41 -22.86 -1.47
N ILE A 23 -20.72 -22.99 -1.22
CA ILE A 23 -21.62 -23.91 -1.95
C ILE A 23 -22.77 -23.08 -2.53
N THR A 24 -22.93 -23.13 -3.86
CA THR A 24 -24.01 -22.44 -4.55
C THR A 24 -25.17 -23.42 -4.82
N LYS A 25 -26.39 -23.03 -4.41
CA LYS A 25 -27.63 -23.71 -4.74
C LYS A 25 -28.61 -22.72 -5.35
N GLY A 26 -28.90 -22.88 -6.62
CA GLY A 26 -29.71 -21.93 -7.35
C GLY A 26 -29.03 -20.57 -7.44
N LYS A 27 -29.68 -19.52 -6.93
CA LYS A 27 -29.17 -18.13 -6.93
C LYS A 27 -28.46 -17.74 -5.64
N VAL A 28 -28.39 -18.63 -4.64
CA VAL A 28 -27.82 -18.33 -3.32
C VAL A 28 -26.54 -19.11 -3.11
N THR A 29 -25.48 -18.42 -2.74
CA THR A 29 -24.22 -19.00 -2.29
C THR A 29 -24.13 -18.97 -0.77
N THR A 30 -23.84 -20.11 -0.17
CA THR A 30 -23.56 -20.21 1.27
C THR A 30 -22.06 -20.30 1.46
N VAL A 31 -21.48 -19.30 2.13
CA VAL A 31 -20.07 -19.27 2.53
C VAL A 31 -19.95 -19.82 3.95
N GLU A 32 -19.08 -20.80 4.13
CA GLU A 32 -18.74 -21.35 5.45
C GLU A 32 -17.42 -20.74 5.92
N TYR A 33 -17.39 -20.22 7.15
CA TYR A 33 -16.19 -19.62 7.73
C TYR A 33 -16.10 -19.89 9.23
N THR A 34 -14.89 -19.81 9.76
CA THR A 34 -14.62 -19.84 11.21
C THR A 34 -14.25 -18.43 11.65
N ASP A 35 -14.86 -17.93 12.72
CA ASP A 35 -14.53 -16.63 13.29
C ASP A 35 -13.21 -16.66 14.09
N SER A 36 -12.80 -15.49 14.63
CA SER A 36 -11.58 -15.35 15.44
C SER A 36 -11.59 -16.18 16.73
N ASN A 37 -12.77 -16.62 17.21
CA ASN A 37 -12.93 -17.44 18.40
C ASN A 37 -12.97 -18.94 18.08
N GLY A 38 -12.78 -19.34 16.82
CA GLY A 38 -12.82 -20.71 16.38
C GLY A 38 -14.23 -21.28 16.13
N LYS A 39 -15.28 -20.45 16.20
CA LYS A 39 -16.65 -20.87 15.96
C LYS A 39 -17.01 -20.85 14.48
N ASP A 40 -17.69 -21.89 14.02
CA ASP A 40 -18.13 -22.04 12.63
C ASP A 40 -19.44 -21.30 12.38
N HIS A 41 -19.49 -20.66 11.23
CA HIS A 41 -20.63 -19.87 10.77
C HIS A 41 -20.94 -20.15 9.30
N LYS A 42 -22.18 -19.85 8.91
CA LYS A 42 -22.68 -19.92 7.53
C LYS A 42 -23.31 -18.60 7.16
N LEU A 43 -22.83 -17.99 6.08
CA LEU A 43 -23.34 -16.74 5.54
C LEU A 43 -23.95 -17.01 4.15
N LYS A 44 -25.20 -16.59 3.95
CA LYS A 44 -25.86 -16.64 2.64
C LYS A 44 -25.65 -15.31 1.92
N ALA A 45 -25.29 -15.38 0.63
CA ALA A 45 -25.09 -14.21 -0.21
C ALA A 45 -25.55 -14.50 -1.65
N ASP A 46 -25.98 -13.46 -2.35
CA ASP A 46 -26.32 -13.53 -3.79
C ASP A 46 -25.05 -13.57 -4.65
N LYS A 47 -24.00 -12.87 -4.20
CA LYS A 47 -22.69 -12.81 -4.83
C LYS A 47 -21.58 -12.91 -3.79
N VAL A 48 -20.47 -13.51 -4.18
CA VAL A 48 -19.25 -13.61 -3.36
C VAL A 48 -18.09 -13.02 -4.15
N LEU A 49 -17.44 -12.02 -3.57
CA LEU A 49 -16.21 -11.45 -4.11
C LEU A 49 -15.01 -12.01 -3.33
N VAL A 50 -14.01 -12.52 -4.04
CA VAL A 50 -12.78 -13.07 -3.45
C VAL A 50 -11.62 -12.15 -3.81
N THR A 51 -11.05 -11.47 -2.80
CA THR A 51 -9.95 -10.51 -2.95
C THR A 51 -8.90 -10.73 -1.86
N VAL A 52 -8.48 -11.98 -1.68
CA VAL A 52 -7.63 -12.43 -0.56
C VAL A 52 -6.13 -12.33 -0.83
N GLY A 53 -5.73 -11.61 -1.87
CA GLY A 53 -4.34 -11.41 -2.24
C GLY A 53 -4.03 -11.75 -3.70
N ARG A 54 -2.76 -11.68 -4.05
CA ARG A 54 -2.23 -11.94 -5.39
C ARG A 54 -1.15 -13.01 -5.32
N LYS A 55 -0.90 -13.65 -6.44
CA LYS A 55 0.23 -14.54 -6.66
C LYS A 55 0.94 -14.13 -7.95
N PRO A 56 2.27 -14.20 -8.01
CA PRO A 56 3.00 -13.93 -9.26
C PRO A 56 2.61 -14.98 -10.30
N ASN A 57 2.40 -14.54 -11.53
CA ASN A 57 2.11 -15.46 -12.64
C ASN A 57 3.41 -16.00 -13.24
N THR A 58 3.97 -17.01 -12.61
CA THR A 58 5.25 -17.65 -13.00
C THR A 58 5.07 -19.01 -13.65
N GLN A 59 3.81 -19.41 -13.96
CA GLN A 59 3.51 -20.71 -14.53
C GLN A 59 2.79 -20.62 -15.88
N GLY A 60 2.90 -21.67 -16.72
CA GLY A 60 2.12 -21.84 -17.92
C GLY A 60 2.64 -21.15 -19.19
N TRP A 61 3.70 -20.34 -19.10
CA TRP A 61 4.29 -19.58 -20.23
C TRP A 61 5.77 -19.90 -20.51
N GLY A 62 6.28 -20.96 -19.92
CA GLY A 62 7.62 -21.48 -20.23
C GLY A 62 8.76 -20.95 -19.38
N LEU A 63 8.50 -20.18 -18.29
CA LEU A 63 9.54 -19.68 -17.38
C LEU A 63 10.47 -20.79 -16.89
N SER A 64 9.93 -21.96 -16.55
CA SER A 64 10.71 -23.11 -16.10
C SER A 64 11.77 -23.61 -17.10
N LYS A 65 11.62 -23.26 -18.37
CA LYS A 65 12.59 -23.60 -19.43
C LYS A 65 13.75 -22.59 -19.53
N MET A 66 13.60 -21.44 -18.90
CA MET A 66 14.61 -20.37 -18.94
C MET A 66 15.70 -20.58 -17.89
N ALA A 67 15.53 -21.51 -16.95
CA ALA A 67 16.49 -21.82 -15.88
C ALA A 67 16.92 -20.58 -15.07
N VAL A 68 16.02 -19.61 -14.88
CA VAL A 68 16.24 -18.47 -13.99
C VAL A 68 16.09 -18.87 -12.52
N ASP A 69 16.88 -18.28 -11.65
CA ASP A 69 16.78 -18.51 -10.21
C ASP A 69 15.45 -17.95 -9.68
N MET A 70 14.87 -18.68 -8.72
CA MET A 70 13.64 -18.30 -8.07
C MET A 70 13.89 -17.99 -6.59
N ASP A 71 13.09 -17.08 -6.04
CA ASP A 71 12.97 -16.83 -4.61
C ASP A 71 11.51 -17.12 -4.19
N GLY A 72 11.29 -18.32 -3.67
CA GLY A 72 9.94 -18.82 -3.45
C GLY A 72 9.11 -18.83 -4.75
N PRO A 73 7.97 -18.11 -4.81
CA PRO A 73 7.16 -18.03 -6.02
C PRO A 73 7.63 -16.95 -7.01
N PHE A 74 8.63 -16.13 -6.65
CA PHE A 74 9.09 -14.98 -7.42
C PHE A 74 10.36 -15.30 -8.22
N VAL A 75 10.56 -14.57 -9.31
CA VAL A 75 11.85 -14.58 -10.02
C VAL A 75 12.86 -13.77 -9.20
N LYS A 76 14.00 -14.39 -8.88
CA LYS A 76 15.07 -13.71 -8.16
C LYS A 76 15.79 -12.72 -9.07
N VAL A 77 15.94 -11.49 -8.60
CA VAL A 77 16.68 -10.43 -9.31
C VAL A 77 17.62 -9.68 -8.38
N ASP A 78 18.62 -9.02 -8.96
CA ASP A 78 19.46 -8.05 -8.26
C ASP A 78 18.82 -6.65 -8.23
N LYS A 79 19.54 -5.66 -7.66
CA LYS A 79 19.10 -4.25 -7.61
C LYS A 79 18.95 -3.59 -8.98
N GLN A 80 19.41 -4.21 -10.04
CA GLN A 80 19.27 -3.78 -11.43
C GLN A 80 18.19 -4.57 -12.17
N CYS A 81 17.37 -5.31 -11.43
CA CYS A 81 16.34 -6.22 -11.96
C CYS A 81 16.89 -7.31 -12.90
N ARG A 82 18.19 -7.63 -12.82
CA ARG A 82 18.79 -8.71 -13.61
C ARG A 82 18.47 -10.05 -12.99
N THR A 83 18.08 -11.00 -13.83
CA THR A 83 17.94 -12.40 -13.45
C THR A 83 19.31 -13.11 -13.47
N SER A 84 19.35 -14.37 -13.05
CA SER A 84 20.54 -15.23 -13.20
C SER A 84 20.88 -15.54 -14.66
N MET A 85 19.93 -15.35 -15.59
CA MET A 85 20.16 -15.53 -17.02
C MET A 85 20.70 -14.24 -17.64
N LYS A 86 21.84 -14.35 -18.36
CA LYS A 86 22.49 -13.21 -19.03
C LYS A 86 21.54 -12.51 -20.01
N ASN A 87 21.48 -11.17 -19.97
CA ASN A 87 20.63 -10.31 -20.80
C ASN A 87 19.12 -10.56 -20.64
N VAL A 88 18.71 -11.03 -19.47
CA VAL A 88 17.30 -11.20 -19.10
C VAL A 88 17.06 -10.47 -17.80
N TRP A 89 16.06 -9.58 -17.82
CA TRP A 89 15.55 -8.82 -16.67
C TRP A 89 14.15 -9.28 -16.34
N ALA A 90 13.77 -9.15 -15.07
CA ALA A 90 12.40 -9.35 -14.63
C ALA A 90 11.99 -8.16 -13.75
N ILE A 91 10.73 -7.68 -13.94
CA ILE A 91 10.19 -6.50 -13.25
C ILE A 91 8.75 -6.74 -12.82
N GLY A 92 8.25 -5.90 -11.92
CA GLY A 92 6.86 -5.88 -11.51
C GLY A 92 6.50 -7.00 -10.55
N ASP A 93 5.27 -7.51 -10.66
CA ASP A 93 4.69 -8.44 -9.71
C ASP A 93 5.41 -9.79 -9.62
N ILE A 94 6.14 -10.18 -10.67
CA ILE A 94 6.86 -11.46 -10.68
C ILE A 94 8.19 -11.45 -9.91
N VAL A 95 8.66 -10.29 -9.45
CA VAL A 95 9.95 -10.15 -8.72
C VAL A 95 9.78 -9.86 -7.23
N GLY A 96 8.56 -9.85 -6.71
CA GLY A 96 8.30 -9.68 -5.28
C GLY A 96 7.35 -8.55 -4.92
N GLU A 97 7.07 -8.46 -3.63
CA GLU A 97 6.25 -7.39 -3.04
C GLU A 97 7.00 -6.04 -3.00
N PRO A 98 6.26 -4.91 -2.94
CA PRO A 98 4.81 -4.80 -3.12
C PRO A 98 4.41 -4.98 -4.58
N MET A 99 3.28 -5.70 -4.84
CA MET A 99 2.75 -5.90 -6.19
C MET A 99 1.94 -4.68 -6.63
N LEU A 100 2.64 -3.62 -7.06
CA LEU A 100 2.07 -2.31 -7.40
C LEU A 100 2.49 -1.89 -8.81
N ALA A 101 1.53 -1.38 -9.58
CA ALA A 101 1.74 -0.97 -10.97
C ALA A 101 2.82 0.11 -11.12
N HIS A 102 2.83 1.12 -10.25
CA HIS A 102 3.83 2.19 -10.28
C HIS A 102 5.25 1.70 -9.92
N LYS A 103 5.40 0.68 -9.04
CA LYS A 103 6.69 0.00 -8.84
C LYS A 103 7.16 -0.66 -10.14
N ALA A 104 6.26 -1.38 -10.82
CA ALA A 104 6.58 -2.05 -12.08
C ALA A 104 6.98 -1.05 -13.18
N SER A 105 6.30 0.10 -13.26
CA SER A 105 6.64 1.17 -14.21
C SER A 105 8.03 1.73 -13.93
N ALA A 106 8.33 2.10 -12.68
CA ALA A 106 9.64 2.61 -12.29
C ALA A 106 10.78 1.60 -12.56
N GLN A 107 10.55 0.32 -12.28
CA GLN A 107 11.50 -0.74 -12.64
C GLN A 107 11.67 -0.86 -14.16
N GLY A 108 10.61 -0.72 -14.94
CA GLY A 108 10.64 -0.78 -16.41
C GLY A 108 11.42 0.38 -17.02
N GLU A 109 11.21 1.59 -16.55
CA GLU A 109 11.98 2.78 -16.95
C GLU A 109 13.47 2.59 -16.63
N MET A 110 13.79 2.22 -15.40
CA MET A 110 15.17 1.96 -14.99
C MET A 110 15.84 0.88 -15.83
N VAL A 111 15.17 -0.25 -16.10
CA VAL A 111 15.73 -1.33 -16.92
C VAL A 111 15.96 -0.88 -18.35
N SER A 112 15.08 -0.06 -18.91
CA SER A 112 15.25 0.52 -20.26
C SER A 112 16.52 1.39 -20.33
N GLU A 113 16.73 2.23 -19.31
CA GLU A 113 17.94 3.05 -19.19
C GLU A 113 19.22 2.19 -19.01
N ILE A 114 19.15 1.10 -18.23
CA ILE A 114 20.26 0.16 -18.08
C ILE A 114 20.62 -0.50 -19.42
N ILE A 115 19.60 -0.91 -20.20
CA ILE A 115 19.81 -1.49 -21.53
C ILE A 115 20.43 -0.45 -22.49
N ALA A 116 20.09 0.83 -22.34
CA ALA A 116 20.71 1.94 -23.09
C ALA A 116 22.14 2.27 -22.64
N GLY A 117 22.65 1.62 -21.58
CA GLY A 117 24.04 1.76 -21.11
C GLY A 117 24.21 2.62 -19.86
N HIS A 118 23.13 3.12 -19.25
CA HIS A 118 23.19 3.87 -17.99
C HIS A 118 23.43 2.94 -16.78
N ARG A 119 24.02 3.49 -15.72
CA ARG A 119 24.27 2.77 -14.46
C ARG A 119 23.24 3.22 -13.42
N LEU A 120 22.23 2.40 -13.22
CA LEU A 120 21.14 2.65 -12.28
C LEU A 120 20.91 1.44 -11.37
N ALA A 121 20.25 1.67 -10.22
CA ALA A 121 19.79 0.63 -9.30
C ALA A 121 18.42 1.00 -8.75
N PHE A 122 17.58 0.01 -8.51
CA PHE A 122 16.26 0.20 -7.90
C PHE A 122 16.39 0.14 -6.38
N GLU A 123 16.51 1.29 -5.77
CA GLU A 123 16.68 1.47 -4.32
C GLU A 123 15.82 2.64 -3.82
N PRO A 124 14.48 2.61 -4.02
CA PRO A 124 13.62 3.65 -3.49
C PRO A 124 13.64 3.63 -1.96
N VAL A 125 13.64 4.79 -1.33
CA VAL A 125 13.53 4.90 0.14
C VAL A 125 12.17 4.38 0.59
N SER A 126 11.12 4.65 -0.20
CA SER A 126 9.77 4.16 0.07
C SER A 126 8.95 4.06 -1.22
N ILE A 127 7.96 3.20 -1.21
CA ILE A 127 6.98 3.07 -2.30
C ILE A 127 5.60 3.38 -1.71
N ALA A 128 4.93 4.41 -2.24
CA ALA A 128 3.61 4.79 -1.78
C ALA A 128 2.59 3.65 -2.01
N ALA A 129 1.78 3.37 -1.01
CA ALA A 129 0.67 2.43 -1.10
C ALA A 129 -0.65 3.17 -0.93
N VAL A 130 -1.61 2.90 -1.82
CA VAL A 130 -2.94 3.52 -1.78
C VAL A 130 -4.01 2.44 -1.79
N CYS A 131 -4.97 2.58 -0.88
CA CYS A 131 -6.22 1.81 -0.90
C CYS A 131 -7.35 2.77 -1.32
N PHE A 132 -7.91 2.54 -2.50
CA PHE A 132 -8.97 3.36 -3.10
C PHE A 132 -10.36 2.97 -2.57
N THR A 133 -10.46 2.91 -1.25
CA THR A 133 -11.74 2.80 -0.55
C THR A 133 -12.41 4.17 -0.43
N ASP A 134 -13.59 4.25 0.19
CA ASP A 134 -14.22 5.49 0.58
C ASP A 134 -14.42 5.47 2.12
N PRO A 135 -13.68 6.31 2.88
CA PRO A 135 -12.57 7.18 2.47
C PRO A 135 -11.32 6.41 2.03
N GLU A 136 -10.46 7.06 1.23
CA GLU A 136 -9.18 6.50 0.78
C GLU A 136 -8.17 6.37 1.92
N ILE A 137 -7.18 5.48 1.75
CA ILE A 137 -6.05 5.32 2.66
C ILE A 137 -4.76 5.44 1.88
N VAL A 138 -3.83 6.24 2.36
CA VAL A 138 -2.48 6.37 1.82
C VAL A 138 -1.47 6.03 2.91
N GLY A 139 -0.45 5.27 2.55
CA GLY A 139 0.72 5.02 3.38
C GLY A 139 2.00 5.15 2.58
N VAL A 140 2.96 5.89 3.11
CA VAL A 140 4.31 6.01 2.56
C VAL A 140 5.28 5.93 3.72
N GLY A 141 6.27 5.04 3.64
CA GLY A 141 7.24 4.81 4.71
C GLY A 141 6.65 4.10 5.94
N LEU A 142 7.28 4.27 7.08
CA LEU A 142 7.04 3.50 8.29
C LEU A 142 5.86 4.05 9.12
N THR A 143 5.05 3.16 9.63
CA THR A 143 4.13 3.49 10.72
C THR A 143 4.92 3.69 12.02
N PRO A 144 4.34 4.34 13.06
CA PRO A 144 5.01 4.46 14.35
C PRO A 144 5.39 3.11 14.98
N ASP A 145 4.58 2.07 14.78
CA ASP A 145 4.85 0.74 15.31
C ASP A 145 6.01 0.07 14.56
N GLU A 146 6.03 0.13 13.23
CA GLU A 146 7.14 -0.37 12.41
C GLU A 146 8.44 0.37 12.71
N ALA A 147 8.42 1.69 12.86
CA ALA A 147 9.61 2.46 13.27
C ALA A 147 10.15 1.99 14.62
N LYS A 148 9.26 1.74 15.57
CA LYS A 148 9.64 1.19 16.89
C LYS A 148 10.24 -0.21 16.78
N ASP A 149 9.66 -1.08 15.94
CA ASP A 149 10.19 -2.43 15.71
C ASP A 149 11.57 -2.40 15.06
N GLU A 150 11.86 -1.38 14.26
CA GLU A 150 13.19 -1.10 13.70
C GLU A 150 14.15 -0.38 14.68
N GLY A 151 13.71 -0.09 15.91
CA GLY A 151 14.52 0.59 16.92
C GLY A 151 14.72 2.07 16.66
N ILE A 152 13.84 2.71 15.90
CA ILE A 152 13.88 4.13 15.58
C ILE A 152 12.99 4.89 16.56
N ASP A 153 13.58 5.78 17.38
CA ASP A 153 12.82 6.70 18.21
C ASP A 153 12.14 7.77 17.35
N VAL A 154 10.83 7.94 17.53
CA VAL A 154 10.03 8.82 16.68
C VAL A 154 9.14 9.77 17.48
N VAL A 155 8.89 10.94 16.90
CA VAL A 155 7.80 11.84 17.23
C VAL A 155 6.68 11.68 16.20
N VAL A 156 5.43 11.83 16.63
CA VAL A 156 4.26 11.64 15.78
C VAL A 156 3.39 12.88 15.83
N GLY A 157 3.19 13.50 14.67
CA GLY A 157 2.22 14.57 14.45
C GLY A 157 0.97 14.04 13.76
N LYS A 158 -0.20 14.59 14.13
CA LYS A 158 -1.47 14.24 13.51
C LYS A 158 -2.35 15.47 13.32
N PHE A 159 -2.87 15.66 12.11
CA PHE A 159 -3.81 16.73 11.80
C PHE A 159 -5.15 16.11 11.35
N PRO A 160 -6.28 16.40 12.03
CA PRO A 160 -7.59 15.87 11.66
C PRO A 160 -8.22 16.72 10.56
N PHE A 161 -8.83 16.10 9.56
CA PHE A 161 -9.52 16.80 8.49
C PHE A 161 -10.77 17.57 8.95
N ALA A 162 -11.31 17.26 10.12
CA ALA A 162 -12.34 18.06 10.76
C ALA A 162 -11.89 19.51 11.09
N ALA A 163 -10.57 19.75 11.12
CA ALA A 163 -9.99 21.09 11.30
C ALA A 163 -9.59 21.75 9.95
N SER A 164 -9.77 21.06 8.81
CA SER A 164 -9.47 21.60 7.49
C SER A 164 -10.73 22.22 6.86
N GLY A 165 -10.69 23.53 6.55
CA GLY A 165 -11.79 24.20 5.86
C GLY A 165 -12.09 23.59 4.48
N ARG A 166 -11.06 23.14 3.75
CA ARG A 166 -11.23 22.44 2.47
C ARG A 166 -11.94 21.10 2.64
N ALA A 167 -11.52 20.28 3.59
CA ALA A 167 -12.16 19.00 3.86
C ALA A 167 -13.63 19.17 4.27
N LEU A 168 -13.94 20.18 5.09
CA LEU A 168 -15.33 20.52 5.45
C LEU A 168 -16.16 20.94 4.23
N ALA A 169 -15.59 21.77 3.34
CA ALA A 169 -16.26 22.19 2.11
C ALA A 169 -16.51 21.03 1.11
N MET A 170 -15.75 19.94 1.23
CA MET A 170 -15.90 18.72 0.43
C MET A 170 -16.77 17.65 1.10
N ASP A 171 -17.39 17.96 2.25
CA ASP A 171 -18.11 17.01 3.12
C ASP A 171 -17.24 15.81 3.57
N ALA A 172 -15.94 16.02 3.62
CA ALA A 172 -14.93 15.00 3.98
C ALA A 172 -14.44 15.11 5.43
N GLY A 173 -14.78 16.18 6.14
CA GLY A 173 -14.33 16.43 7.51
C GLY A 173 -15.03 15.55 8.56
N SER A 174 -16.27 15.10 8.29
CA SER A 174 -17.09 14.32 9.23
C SER A 174 -16.69 12.86 9.37
N ASP A 175 -15.90 12.32 8.43
CA ASP A 175 -15.55 10.89 8.37
C ASP A 175 -14.34 10.52 9.25
N GLY A 176 -13.85 11.45 10.08
CA GLY A 176 -12.75 11.21 11.01
C GLY A 176 -11.40 11.04 10.32
N GLY A 177 -11.25 11.57 9.10
CA GLY A 177 -10.02 11.55 8.32
C GLY A 177 -8.90 12.36 8.97
N PHE A 178 -7.67 12.06 8.60
CA PHE A 178 -6.47 12.71 9.15
C PHE A 178 -5.25 12.50 8.24
N VAL A 179 -4.25 13.35 8.43
CA VAL A 179 -2.86 13.08 8.06
C VAL A 179 -2.05 12.84 9.33
N ARG A 180 -1.16 11.86 9.32
CA ARG A 180 -0.23 11.54 10.39
C ARG A 180 1.18 11.48 9.81
N ILE A 181 2.11 12.20 10.42
CA ILE A 181 3.53 12.17 10.09
C ILE A 181 4.29 11.51 11.23
N THR A 182 5.19 10.61 10.88
CA THR A 182 6.14 9.94 11.77
C THR A 182 7.53 10.42 11.40
N ALA A 183 8.24 11.04 12.33
CA ALA A 183 9.59 11.56 12.11
C ALA A 183 10.52 11.10 13.22
N ARG A 184 11.81 10.99 12.92
CA ARG A 184 12.84 10.69 13.92
C ARG A 184 12.86 11.75 15.01
N SER A 185 13.03 11.35 16.26
CA SER A 185 13.06 12.28 17.40
C SER A 185 14.37 13.06 17.49
N ASP A 186 15.47 12.54 16.95
CA ASP A 186 16.81 13.11 17.04
C ASP A 186 17.07 14.25 16.04
N ASN A 187 16.44 14.18 14.84
CA ASN A 187 16.75 15.11 13.76
C ASN A 187 15.53 15.51 12.91
N HIS A 188 14.33 15.07 13.28
CA HIS A 188 13.05 15.33 12.64
C HIS A 188 12.93 14.86 11.17
N VAL A 189 13.85 14.02 10.70
CA VAL A 189 13.71 13.42 9.37
C VAL A 189 12.45 12.56 9.31
N ILE A 190 11.61 12.79 8.32
CA ILE A 190 10.35 12.10 8.13
C ILE A 190 10.63 10.67 7.66
N VAL A 191 10.10 9.68 8.38
CA VAL A 191 10.23 8.26 8.04
C VAL A 191 8.92 7.63 7.61
N GLY A 192 7.80 8.32 7.80
CA GLY A 192 6.51 7.84 7.34
C GLY A 192 5.42 8.89 7.35
N ILE A 193 4.53 8.85 6.35
CA ILE A 193 3.34 9.70 6.27
C ILE A 193 2.15 8.82 5.91
N HIS A 194 1.07 8.93 6.69
CA HIS A 194 -0.15 8.15 6.50
C HIS A 194 -1.36 9.07 6.54
N ALA A 195 -2.27 8.88 5.61
CA ALA A 195 -3.50 9.66 5.55
C ALA A 195 -4.72 8.76 5.33
N VAL A 196 -5.85 9.18 5.88
CA VAL A 196 -7.17 8.58 5.63
C VAL A 196 -8.15 9.71 5.38
N GLY A 197 -8.83 9.70 4.25
CA GLY A 197 -9.81 10.74 3.90
C GLY A 197 -10.17 10.73 2.42
N SER A 198 -11.12 11.56 2.03
CA SER A 198 -11.45 11.75 0.62
C SER A 198 -10.28 12.37 -0.13
N HIS A 199 -9.95 11.81 -1.30
CA HIS A 199 -8.91 12.31 -2.20
C HIS A 199 -7.48 12.40 -1.60
N VAL A 200 -7.20 11.68 -0.53
CA VAL A 200 -5.84 11.66 0.06
C VAL A 200 -4.82 10.97 -0.86
N SER A 201 -5.26 10.19 -1.83
CA SER A 201 -4.40 9.61 -2.86
C SER A 201 -3.62 10.66 -3.66
N GLU A 202 -4.22 11.83 -3.88
CA GLU A 202 -3.57 12.96 -4.58
C GLU A 202 -2.40 13.58 -3.79
N LEU A 203 -2.37 13.36 -2.46
CA LEU A 203 -1.27 13.81 -1.60
C LEU A 203 -0.07 12.83 -1.61
N SER A 204 -0.23 11.65 -2.17
CA SER A 204 0.79 10.59 -2.14
C SER A 204 2.10 10.98 -2.80
N GLY A 205 2.06 11.84 -3.82
CA GLY A 205 3.24 12.34 -4.52
C GLY A 205 4.11 13.22 -3.62
N GLU A 206 3.51 14.15 -2.86
CA GLU A 206 4.21 14.97 -1.88
C GLU A 206 4.78 14.12 -0.75
N PHE A 207 4.00 13.17 -0.24
CA PHE A 207 4.45 12.27 0.84
C PHE A 207 5.66 11.42 0.40
N ALA A 208 5.60 10.86 -0.81
CA ALA A 208 6.70 10.07 -1.35
C ALA A 208 7.94 10.93 -1.59
N LEU A 209 7.77 12.14 -2.15
CA LEU A 209 8.88 13.07 -2.38
C LEU A 209 9.53 13.49 -1.07
N ALA A 210 8.75 13.81 -0.03
CA ALA A 210 9.27 14.21 1.26
C ALA A 210 10.17 13.12 1.88
N ILE A 211 9.76 11.86 1.79
CA ILE A 211 10.54 10.72 2.33
C ILE A 211 11.76 10.45 1.44
N GLU A 212 11.62 10.45 0.12
CA GLU A 212 12.72 10.20 -0.82
C GLU A 212 13.84 11.24 -0.69
N MET A 213 13.47 12.49 -0.44
CA MET A 213 14.41 13.62 -0.25
C MET A 213 14.96 13.71 1.17
N GLY A 214 14.53 12.87 2.11
CA GLY A 214 14.92 12.93 3.51
C GLY A 214 14.50 14.23 4.19
N SER A 215 13.32 14.76 3.81
CA SER A 215 12.79 16.01 4.35
C SER A 215 12.54 15.89 5.85
N ARG A 216 12.64 17.03 6.54
CA ARG A 216 12.32 17.19 7.96
C ARG A 216 10.91 17.75 8.14
N LEU A 217 10.39 17.64 9.35
CA LEU A 217 9.10 18.28 9.72
C LEU A 217 9.10 19.77 9.39
N GLU A 218 10.22 20.46 9.65
CA GLU A 218 10.39 21.89 9.40
C GLU A 218 10.33 22.23 7.90
N ASP A 219 10.78 21.34 7.01
CA ASP A 219 10.73 21.57 5.57
C ASP A 219 9.29 21.56 5.06
N ILE A 220 8.48 20.60 5.50
CA ILE A 220 7.04 20.58 5.17
C ILE A 220 6.31 21.76 5.79
N ALA A 221 6.57 22.04 7.08
CA ALA A 221 5.92 23.16 7.77
C ALA A 221 6.31 24.55 7.21
N GLY A 222 7.54 24.68 6.70
CA GLY A 222 8.04 25.90 6.08
C GLY A 222 7.62 26.09 4.61
N THR A 223 7.14 25.02 3.96
CA THR A 223 6.66 25.11 2.58
C THR A 223 5.32 25.85 2.53
N ILE A 224 5.22 26.83 1.62
CA ILE A 224 3.98 27.58 1.43
C ILE A 224 3.03 26.79 0.55
N HIS A 225 2.05 26.16 1.18
CA HIS A 225 1.00 25.43 0.48
C HIS A 225 -0.14 26.34 0.04
N VAL A 226 -0.77 26.00 -1.07
CA VAL A 226 -1.92 26.75 -1.60
C VAL A 226 -3.11 26.60 -0.63
N HIS A 227 -3.77 27.71 -0.34
CA HIS A 227 -5.00 27.73 0.45
C HIS A 227 -6.21 28.09 -0.42
N PRO A 228 -7.36 27.37 -0.33
CA PRO A 228 -7.61 26.20 0.53
C PRO A 228 -7.36 24.88 -0.21
N THR A 229 -6.52 24.02 0.34
CA THR A 229 -6.30 22.63 -0.12
C THR A 229 -6.40 21.64 1.05
N LEU A 230 -6.31 20.33 0.75
CA LEU A 230 -6.16 19.30 1.77
C LEU A 230 -4.76 19.32 2.36
#